data_3c230b24be9cfc83a16abfee5387eff1
#
_entry.id   3c230b24be9cfc83a16abfee5387eff1
#
_cell.length_a   1.000
_cell.length_b   1.000
_cell.length_c   1.000
_cell.angle_alpha   90.00
_cell.angle_beta   90.00
_cell.angle_gamma   90.00
#
_symmetry.space_group_name_H-M   'P 1'
#
loop_
_entity.id
_entity.type
_entity.pdbx_description
1 polymer ?
#
loop_
_entity_poly.entity_id
_entity_poly.type
_entity_poly.pdbx_seq_one_letter_code
_entity_poly.pdbx_strand_id
1 'polypeptide(L)'
;MADKSSIPLELGTEKIGKLLKQYALPAIIAQTASSLYNMVDSIFIGQGVGPLAISGLAVTFPLMNLSVAFGTLVGAGAATMLSVLLGQKNYKAANKVLGNVVTLNIIIGLIFMGVTLMFLDPILYFFGASENTLPFAKEYITIILIGNVITHLYFGLNAAMRSSGNPKKAMTLTIFTVVFNTILDPIFIFVLDMGIAGAAWATVIAQVVATVVVLKHFSDKSRAFHFEKGLFRLDMRVAKDSLAIGMGPFLMNAAACLVTLFINQQLRDYSGDLGIGAYGICNRLIFMFIMICMGLNQGMQPIAGYNYGAKQYSRVKEVFWMTAKFGTIVTMICFAVGMFVPRIAAGIFTHDEALLDMSAEGLRILTLGFPIVGFQMIGTNFFQSLGMVKKSIILSLSRQILFLLPLLYLLPLWHGANGVWMSFPISDVLSALLTAILLRRLFRKFNMLHDGEESSSLGSNI
;
A
#
# COMPACT_ATOMS: atom_id res chain seq x y z
N MET A 1 9.97 30.41 19.56
CA MET A 1 10.99 29.68 18.76
C MET A 1 10.57 28.24 18.72
N ALA A 2 10.28 27.69 17.54
CA ALA A 2 9.94 26.28 17.42
C ALA A 2 11.12 25.42 17.91
N ASP A 3 10.82 24.41 18.69
CA ASP A 3 11.81 23.50 19.24
C ASP A 3 12.54 22.75 18.10
N LYS A 4 13.80 23.13 17.85
CA LYS A 4 14.65 22.52 16.83
C LYS A 4 14.91 21.02 17.11
N SER A 5 14.60 20.54 18.30
CA SER A 5 14.74 19.12 18.68
C SER A 5 13.77 18.19 17.97
N SER A 6 12.73 18.72 17.32
CA SER A 6 11.73 17.95 16.57
C SER A 6 12.07 17.73 15.09
N ILE A 7 13.17 18.30 14.59
CA ILE A 7 13.65 18.07 13.21
C ILE A 7 14.38 16.72 13.18
N PRO A 8 14.06 15.80 12.25
CA PRO A 8 14.64 14.46 12.23
C PRO A 8 16.07 14.46 11.63
N LEU A 9 16.99 15.22 12.23
CA LEU A 9 18.40 15.31 11.82
C LEU A 9 19.10 13.95 11.88
N GLU A 10 18.61 13.05 12.73
CA GLU A 10 19.10 11.68 12.84
C GLU A 10 19.07 10.91 11.52
N LEU A 11 18.10 11.22 10.61
CA LEU A 11 18.02 10.60 9.29
C LEU A 11 19.27 10.78 8.43
N GLY A 12 19.98 11.88 8.62
CA GLY A 12 21.24 12.19 7.91
C GLY A 12 22.52 11.77 8.65
N THR A 13 22.45 11.44 9.94
CA THR A 13 23.65 11.26 10.78
C THR A 13 23.76 9.87 11.40
N GLU A 14 22.65 9.26 11.82
CA GLU A 14 22.65 7.94 12.46
C GLU A 14 22.95 6.82 11.46
N LYS A 15 23.44 5.67 11.99
CA LYS A 15 23.71 4.47 11.19
C LYS A 15 22.44 3.98 10.48
N ILE A 16 22.54 3.66 9.19
CA ILE A 16 21.40 3.23 8.35
C ILE A 16 20.68 2.02 8.96
N GLY A 17 21.39 1.03 9.47
CA GLY A 17 20.78 -0.14 10.10
C GLY A 17 19.92 0.18 11.32
N LYS A 18 20.35 1.16 12.14
CA LYS A 18 19.58 1.64 13.30
C LYS A 18 18.33 2.38 12.83
N LEU A 19 18.47 3.27 11.83
CA LEU A 19 17.37 4.01 11.24
C LEU A 19 16.35 3.06 10.59
N LEU A 20 16.83 2.11 9.78
CA LEU A 20 15.93 1.17 9.12
C LEU A 20 15.12 0.35 10.14
N LYS A 21 15.75 -0.12 11.21
CA LYS A 21 15.04 -0.78 12.33
C LYS A 21 14.02 0.15 12.98
N GLN A 22 14.38 1.40 13.21
CA GLN A 22 13.52 2.39 13.87
C GLN A 22 12.29 2.77 13.03
N TYR A 23 12.40 2.77 11.71
CA TYR A 23 11.32 3.15 10.78
C TYR A 23 10.59 1.96 10.18
N ALA A 24 11.30 0.88 9.80
CA ALA A 24 10.68 -0.27 9.14
C ALA A 24 9.93 -1.17 10.12
N LEU A 25 10.48 -1.43 11.32
CA LEU A 25 9.80 -2.31 12.28
C LEU A 25 8.42 -1.79 12.69
N PRO A 26 8.26 -0.49 13.06
CA PRO A 26 6.93 0.08 13.29
C PRO A 26 6.00 -0.04 12.08
N ALA A 27 6.51 0.20 10.87
CA ALA A 27 5.71 0.13 9.66
C ALA A 27 5.26 -1.32 9.36
N ILE A 28 6.13 -2.32 9.54
CA ILE A 28 5.81 -3.74 9.39
C ILE A 28 4.71 -4.14 10.38
N ILE A 29 4.86 -3.78 11.66
CA ILE A 29 3.86 -4.09 12.68
C ILE A 29 2.51 -3.45 12.35
N ALA A 30 2.50 -2.18 11.93
CA ALA A 30 1.28 -1.49 11.54
C ALA A 30 0.59 -2.14 10.32
N GLN A 31 1.36 -2.52 9.29
CA GLN A 31 0.83 -3.18 8.10
C GLN A 31 0.27 -4.58 8.41
N THR A 32 0.99 -5.35 9.22
CA THR A 32 0.53 -6.68 9.65
C THR A 32 -0.74 -6.58 10.50
N ALA A 33 -0.79 -5.64 11.44
CA ALA A 33 -1.98 -5.40 12.26
C ALA A 33 -3.19 -5.00 11.41
N SER A 34 -3.00 -4.12 10.42
CA SER A 34 -4.07 -3.71 9.49
C SER A 34 -4.57 -4.87 8.63
N SER A 35 -3.69 -5.78 8.23
CA SER A 35 -4.07 -6.98 7.47
C SER A 35 -4.87 -7.97 8.31
N LEU A 36 -4.45 -8.22 9.55
CA LEU A 36 -5.17 -9.09 10.48
C LEU A 36 -6.55 -8.52 10.84
N TYR A 37 -6.65 -7.21 10.99
CA TYR A 37 -7.91 -6.54 11.25
C TYR A 37 -8.97 -6.83 10.17
N ASN A 38 -8.64 -6.69 8.88
CA ASN A 38 -9.58 -6.98 7.80
C ASN A 38 -10.12 -8.42 7.86
N MET A 39 -9.32 -9.35 8.36
CA MET A 39 -9.70 -10.74 8.55
C MET A 39 -10.67 -10.91 9.73
N VAL A 40 -10.41 -10.24 10.85
CA VAL A 40 -11.25 -10.26 12.04
C VAL A 40 -12.61 -9.62 11.79
N ASP A 41 -12.64 -8.47 11.12
CA ASP A 41 -13.86 -7.77 10.71
C ASP A 41 -14.78 -8.69 9.86
N SER A 42 -14.18 -9.37 8.86
CA SER A 42 -14.90 -10.34 8.03
C SER A 42 -15.48 -11.52 8.85
N ILE A 43 -14.78 -11.96 9.90
CA ILE A 43 -15.27 -13.02 10.81
C ILE A 43 -16.48 -12.53 11.60
N PHE A 44 -16.43 -11.32 12.16
CA PHE A 44 -17.57 -10.77 12.92
C PHE A 44 -18.79 -10.54 12.03
N ILE A 45 -18.64 -10.05 10.82
CA ILE A 45 -19.73 -9.89 9.85
C ILE A 45 -20.32 -11.27 9.50
N GLY A 46 -19.47 -12.26 9.26
CA GLY A 46 -19.92 -13.61 8.93
C GLY A 46 -20.72 -14.28 10.02
N GLN A 47 -20.28 -14.15 11.27
CA GLN A 47 -20.94 -14.75 12.42
C GLN A 47 -22.18 -13.97 12.87
N GLY A 48 -22.15 -12.63 12.74
CA GLY A 48 -23.22 -11.77 13.24
C GLY A 48 -24.35 -11.51 12.25
N VAL A 49 -24.05 -11.49 10.94
CA VAL A 49 -25.03 -11.13 9.92
C VAL A 49 -25.33 -12.29 8.96
N GLY A 50 -24.34 -13.10 8.66
CA GLY A 50 -24.50 -14.31 7.88
C GLY A 50 -23.78 -14.30 6.50
N PRO A 51 -23.93 -15.40 5.71
CA PRO A 51 -23.15 -15.63 4.50
C PRO A 51 -23.45 -14.63 3.36
N LEU A 52 -24.67 -14.13 3.24
CA LEU A 52 -25.02 -13.13 2.24
C LEU A 52 -24.33 -11.78 2.50
N ALA A 53 -24.13 -11.42 3.77
CA ALA A 53 -23.41 -10.23 4.16
C ALA A 53 -21.89 -10.34 3.83
N ILE A 54 -21.29 -11.52 4.03
CA ILE A 54 -19.90 -11.77 3.59
C ILE A 54 -19.78 -11.63 2.07
N SER A 55 -20.73 -12.19 1.33
CA SER A 55 -20.74 -12.07 -0.13
C SER A 55 -20.93 -10.62 -0.57
N GLY A 56 -21.80 -9.88 0.11
CA GLY A 56 -21.97 -8.44 -0.11
C GLY A 56 -20.69 -7.66 0.20
N LEU A 57 -20.01 -7.96 1.30
CA LEU A 57 -18.71 -7.37 1.65
C LEU A 57 -17.67 -7.66 0.57
N ALA A 58 -17.60 -8.90 0.06
CA ALA A 58 -16.64 -9.28 -0.97
C ALA A 58 -16.80 -8.46 -2.25
N VAL A 59 -18.04 -8.13 -2.64
CA VAL A 59 -18.32 -7.27 -3.80
C VAL A 59 -17.80 -5.84 -3.59
N THR A 60 -17.72 -5.36 -2.35
CA THR A 60 -17.22 -4.00 -2.06
C THR A 60 -15.70 -3.90 -2.06
N PHE A 61 -14.95 -5.02 -1.97
CA PHE A 61 -13.49 -5.01 -1.86
C PHE A 61 -12.77 -4.24 -2.98
N PRO A 62 -13.10 -4.41 -4.28
CA PRO A 62 -12.44 -3.65 -5.33
C PRO A 62 -12.63 -2.14 -5.17
N LEU A 63 -13.81 -1.73 -4.76
CA LEU A 63 -14.14 -0.32 -4.55
C LEU A 63 -13.41 0.26 -3.33
N MET A 64 -13.31 -0.52 -2.25
CA MET A 64 -12.50 -0.15 -1.07
C MET A 64 -11.01 -0.02 -1.43
N ASN A 65 -10.46 -0.96 -2.21
CA ASN A 65 -9.07 -0.90 -2.67
C ASN A 65 -8.82 0.33 -3.56
N LEU A 66 -9.78 0.69 -4.40
CA LEU A 66 -9.70 1.90 -5.22
C LEU A 66 -9.73 3.16 -4.34
N SER A 67 -10.57 3.19 -3.31
CA SER A 67 -10.59 4.27 -2.31
C SER A 67 -9.22 4.42 -1.62
N VAL A 68 -8.65 3.32 -1.14
CA VAL A 68 -7.30 3.30 -0.55
C VAL A 68 -6.25 3.79 -1.54
N ALA A 69 -6.37 3.44 -2.83
CA ALA A 69 -5.46 3.91 -3.87
C ALA A 69 -5.48 5.45 -3.98
N PHE A 70 -6.65 6.09 -3.94
CA PHE A 70 -6.76 7.55 -3.92
C PHE A 70 -6.20 8.18 -2.65
N GLY A 71 -6.41 7.58 -1.48
CA GLY A 71 -5.79 8.02 -0.23
C GLY A 71 -4.26 7.93 -0.27
N THR A 72 -3.72 6.85 -0.83
CA THR A 72 -2.27 6.65 -0.99
C THR A 72 -1.67 7.56 -2.07
N LEU A 73 -2.41 7.96 -3.08
CA LEU A 73 -1.98 8.92 -4.10
C LEU A 73 -1.46 10.20 -3.44
N VAL A 74 -2.23 10.79 -2.54
CA VAL A 74 -1.81 11.98 -1.81
C VAL A 74 -0.78 11.66 -0.74
N GLY A 75 -1.01 10.60 0.04
CA GLY A 75 -0.17 10.25 1.18
C GLY A 75 1.26 9.86 0.80
N ALA A 76 1.43 9.01 -0.21
CA ALA A 76 2.74 8.56 -0.66
C ALA A 76 3.53 9.68 -1.33
N GLY A 77 2.86 10.51 -2.13
CA GLY A 77 3.47 11.66 -2.78
C GLY A 77 3.96 12.69 -1.77
N ALA A 78 3.10 13.05 -0.83
CA ALA A 78 3.43 13.99 0.23
C ALA A 78 4.54 13.48 1.16
N ALA A 79 4.53 12.20 1.53
CA ALA A 79 5.56 11.59 2.36
C ALA A 79 6.95 11.64 1.72
N THR A 80 7.03 11.34 0.42
CA THR A 80 8.28 11.45 -0.34
C THR A 80 8.74 12.90 -0.42
N MET A 81 7.85 13.79 -0.83
CA MET A 81 8.16 15.21 -1.00
C MET A 81 8.61 15.84 0.32
N LEU A 82 7.91 15.54 1.41
CA LEU A 82 8.27 15.98 2.75
C LEU A 82 9.68 15.49 3.14
N SER A 83 9.98 14.22 2.93
CA SER A 83 11.29 13.64 3.26
C SER A 83 12.44 14.32 2.50
N VAL A 84 12.27 14.55 1.19
CA VAL A 84 13.28 15.22 0.34
C VAL A 84 13.48 16.67 0.78
N LEU A 85 12.40 17.43 1.01
CA LEU A 85 12.46 18.83 1.45
C LEU A 85 13.11 18.98 2.84
N LEU A 86 12.89 18.00 3.74
CA LEU A 86 13.57 17.96 5.03
C LEU A 86 15.08 17.76 4.87
N GLY A 87 15.50 16.88 3.97
CA GLY A 87 16.90 16.68 3.61
C GLY A 87 17.53 17.94 3.02
N GLN A 88 16.79 18.69 2.21
CA GLN A 88 17.20 19.99 1.66
C GLN A 88 17.18 21.13 2.70
N LYS A 89 16.74 20.87 3.93
CA LYS A 89 16.52 21.86 4.99
C LYS A 89 15.50 22.97 4.63
N ASN A 90 14.61 22.66 3.66
CA ASN A 90 13.56 23.59 3.22
C ASN A 90 12.27 23.39 4.04
N TYR A 91 12.30 23.78 5.29
CA TYR A 91 11.19 23.56 6.24
C TYR A 91 9.93 24.35 5.88
N LYS A 92 10.08 25.51 5.23
CA LYS A 92 8.93 26.31 4.78
C LYS A 92 8.13 25.59 3.67
N ALA A 93 8.83 25.00 2.70
CA ALA A 93 8.19 24.20 1.67
C ALA A 93 7.59 22.90 2.27
N ALA A 94 8.27 22.27 3.24
CA ALA A 94 7.77 21.10 3.95
C ALA A 94 6.42 21.38 4.68
N ASN A 95 6.30 22.51 5.36
CA ASN A 95 5.03 22.93 5.97
C ASN A 95 3.92 23.16 4.93
N LYS A 96 4.24 23.71 3.75
CA LYS A 96 3.26 23.84 2.66
C LYS A 96 2.75 22.47 2.17
N VAL A 97 3.62 21.46 2.08
CA VAL A 97 3.20 20.11 1.74
C VAL A 97 2.19 19.58 2.75
N LEU A 98 2.40 19.80 4.04
CA LEU A 98 1.49 19.37 5.10
C LEU A 98 0.08 20.00 4.94
N GLY A 99 0.00 21.29 4.64
CA GLY A 99 -1.28 21.97 4.38
C GLY A 99 -1.98 21.43 3.13
N ASN A 100 -1.20 21.20 2.05
CA ASN A 100 -1.74 20.62 0.81
C ASN A 100 -2.26 19.18 1.00
N VAL A 101 -1.65 18.37 1.86
CA VAL A 101 -2.15 17.02 2.19
C VAL A 101 -3.60 17.08 2.67
N VAL A 102 -3.90 18.00 3.58
CA VAL A 102 -5.26 18.16 4.11
C VAL A 102 -6.23 18.56 2.99
N THR A 103 -5.90 19.63 2.27
CA THR A 103 -6.78 20.16 1.22
C THR A 103 -7.00 19.17 0.08
N LEU A 104 -5.93 18.51 -0.41
CA LEU A 104 -6.03 17.51 -1.47
C LEU A 104 -6.85 16.29 -1.05
N ASN A 105 -6.64 15.77 0.16
CA ASN A 105 -7.41 14.62 0.64
C ASN A 105 -8.90 14.94 0.79
N ILE A 106 -9.24 16.17 1.22
CA ILE A 106 -10.64 16.63 1.28
C ILE A 106 -11.23 16.70 -0.13
N ILE A 107 -10.56 17.36 -1.07
CA ILE A 107 -11.04 17.52 -2.45
C ILE A 107 -11.21 16.16 -3.12
N ILE A 108 -10.16 15.33 -3.13
CA ILE A 108 -10.18 14.01 -3.78
C ILE A 108 -11.20 13.09 -3.09
N GLY A 109 -11.25 13.11 -1.75
CA GLY A 109 -12.21 12.31 -0.99
C GLY A 109 -13.67 12.69 -1.29
N LEU A 110 -13.97 13.99 -1.40
CA LEU A 110 -15.31 14.47 -1.76
C LEU A 110 -15.68 14.12 -3.21
N ILE A 111 -14.75 14.27 -4.15
CA ILE A 111 -14.98 13.90 -5.55
C ILE A 111 -15.21 12.39 -5.67
N PHE A 112 -14.34 11.59 -5.06
CA PHE A 112 -14.48 10.13 -5.08
C PHE A 112 -15.80 9.68 -4.44
N MET A 113 -16.14 10.21 -3.27
CA MET A 113 -17.41 9.94 -2.59
C MET A 113 -18.60 10.30 -3.47
N GLY A 114 -18.63 11.53 -4.00
CA GLY A 114 -19.75 12.03 -4.80
C GLY A 114 -19.97 11.21 -6.10
N VAL A 115 -18.89 10.97 -6.85
CA VAL A 115 -18.95 10.17 -8.10
C VAL A 115 -19.37 8.73 -7.81
N THR A 116 -18.79 8.13 -6.78
CA THR A 116 -19.10 6.73 -6.45
C THR A 116 -20.52 6.57 -5.94
N LEU A 117 -21.01 7.46 -5.10
CA LEU A 117 -22.40 7.42 -4.62
C LEU A 117 -23.41 7.65 -5.76
N MET A 118 -23.09 8.51 -6.74
CA MET A 118 -23.95 8.77 -7.90
C MET A 118 -24.13 7.52 -8.78
N PHE A 119 -23.09 6.70 -8.92
CA PHE A 119 -23.09 5.51 -9.77
C PHE A 119 -22.98 4.20 -8.97
N LEU A 120 -23.41 4.19 -7.70
CA LEU A 120 -23.15 3.10 -6.78
C LEU A 120 -23.71 1.76 -7.26
N ASP A 121 -24.98 1.71 -7.64
CA ASP A 121 -25.63 0.46 -8.06
C ASP A 121 -24.98 -0.14 -9.32
N PRO A 122 -24.74 0.62 -10.41
CA PRO A 122 -24.00 0.13 -11.57
C PRO A 122 -22.60 -0.37 -11.24
N ILE A 123 -21.88 0.30 -10.35
CA ILE A 123 -20.53 -0.08 -9.93
C ILE A 123 -20.57 -1.41 -9.16
N LEU A 124 -21.51 -1.58 -8.22
CA LEU A 124 -21.63 -2.83 -7.46
C LEU A 124 -22.04 -4.01 -8.35
N TYR A 125 -22.96 -3.80 -9.29
CA TYR A 125 -23.29 -4.83 -10.28
C TYR A 125 -22.11 -5.19 -11.17
N PHE A 126 -21.31 -4.20 -11.59
CA PHE A 126 -20.08 -4.45 -12.35
C PHE A 126 -19.07 -5.32 -11.57
N PHE A 127 -19.00 -5.16 -10.26
CA PHE A 127 -18.15 -5.97 -9.39
C PHE A 127 -18.78 -7.30 -8.96
N GLY A 128 -19.97 -7.64 -9.47
CA GLY A 128 -20.57 -8.95 -9.30
C GLY A 128 -21.65 -9.02 -8.21
N ALA A 129 -22.25 -7.89 -7.82
CA ALA A 129 -23.42 -7.91 -6.94
C ALA A 129 -24.59 -8.64 -7.63
N SER A 130 -25.32 -9.42 -6.84
CA SER A 130 -26.63 -9.98 -7.21
C SER A 130 -27.73 -9.21 -6.50
N GLU A 131 -28.97 -9.45 -6.88
CA GLU A 131 -30.14 -8.86 -6.19
C GLU A 131 -30.16 -9.18 -4.68
N ASN A 132 -29.62 -10.33 -4.29
CA ASN A 132 -29.56 -10.77 -2.89
C ASN A 132 -28.41 -10.15 -2.11
N THR A 133 -27.26 -9.87 -2.75
CA THR A 133 -26.05 -9.33 -2.11
C THR A 133 -25.98 -7.80 -2.17
N LEU A 134 -26.66 -7.18 -3.15
CA LEU A 134 -26.66 -5.74 -3.35
C LEU A 134 -27.10 -4.94 -2.12
N PRO A 135 -28.16 -5.30 -1.35
CA PRO A 135 -28.57 -4.55 -0.19
C PRO A 135 -27.45 -4.47 0.87
N PHE A 136 -26.78 -5.59 1.15
CA PHE A 136 -25.67 -5.64 2.11
C PHE A 136 -24.45 -4.84 1.62
N ALA A 137 -24.07 -5.02 0.36
CA ALA A 137 -22.97 -4.27 -0.24
C ALA A 137 -23.23 -2.77 -0.23
N LYS A 138 -24.44 -2.36 -0.61
CA LYS A 138 -24.85 -0.95 -0.66
C LYS A 138 -24.87 -0.32 0.71
N GLU A 139 -25.45 -0.99 1.71
CA GLU A 139 -25.51 -0.52 3.09
C GLU A 139 -24.12 -0.29 3.68
N TYR A 140 -23.24 -1.28 3.55
CA TYR A 140 -21.87 -1.20 4.04
C TYR A 140 -21.07 -0.10 3.36
N ILE A 141 -21.01 -0.13 2.02
CA ILE A 141 -20.12 0.77 1.27
C ILE A 141 -20.60 2.23 1.31
N THR A 142 -21.90 2.48 1.42
CA THR A 142 -22.43 3.85 1.56
C THR A 142 -21.87 4.52 2.83
N ILE A 143 -21.86 3.81 3.95
CA ILE A 143 -21.33 4.31 5.22
C ILE A 143 -19.82 4.56 5.10
N ILE A 144 -19.07 3.60 4.52
CA ILE A 144 -17.64 3.74 4.28
C ILE A 144 -17.33 4.94 3.37
N LEU A 145 -18.12 5.16 2.32
CA LEU A 145 -17.94 6.30 1.41
C LEU A 145 -18.22 7.65 2.09
N ILE A 146 -19.21 7.73 2.96
CA ILE A 146 -19.47 8.93 3.78
C ILE A 146 -18.27 9.24 4.67
N GLY A 147 -17.64 8.20 5.26
CA GLY A 147 -16.42 8.34 6.06
C GLY A 147 -15.13 8.53 5.25
N ASN A 148 -15.19 8.40 3.92
CA ASN A 148 -14.01 8.29 3.06
C ASN A 148 -13.08 9.51 3.12
N VAL A 149 -13.61 10.72 3.22
CA VAL A 149 -12.81 11.95 3.38
C VAL A 149 -11.93 11.87 4.62
N ILE A 150 -12.47 11.36 5.71
CA ILE A 150 -11.75 11.17 6.99
C ILE A 150 -10.68 10.10 6.84
N THR A 151 -11.01 9.00 6.18
CA THR A 151 -10.07 7.91 5.87
C THR A 151 -8.87 8.42 5.07
N HIS A 152 -9.12 9.19 4.01
CA HIS A 152 -8.06 9.78 3.20
C HIS A 152 -7.20 10.75 4.00
N LEU A 153 -7.81 11.61 4.83
CA LEU A 153 -7.08 12.51 5.73
C LEU A 153 -6.19 11.73 6.68
N TYR A 154 -6.71 10.67 7.29
CA TYR A 154 -5.94 9.79 8.17
C TYR A 154 -4.74 9.19 7.47
N PHE A 155 -4.91 8.58 6.29
CA PHE A 155 -3.80 7.97 5.55
C PHE A 155 -2.74 8.99 5.14
N GLY A 156 -3.15 10.14 4.61
CA GLY A 156 -2.24 11.20 4.21
C GLY A 156 -1.44 11.78 5.38
N LEU A 157 -2.10 12.11 6.47
CA LEU A 157 -1.46 12.69 7.64
C LEU A 157 -0.62 11.67 8.43
N ASN A 158 -1.03 10.40 8.49
CA ASN A 158 -0.23 9.33 9.09
C ASN A 158 1.09 9.11 8.32
N ALA A 159 1.03 9.14 6.97
CA ALA A 159 2.22 9.07 6.14
C ALA A 159 3.15 10.29 6.36
N ALA A 160 2.59 11.49 6.45
CA ALA A 160 3.34 12.70 6.78
C ALA A 160 3.96 12.63 8.18
N MET A 161 3.25 12.09 9.18
CA MET A 161 3.76 11.89 10.55
C MET A 161 4.98 10.97 10.56
N ARG A 162 4.94 9.86 9.82
CA ARG A 162 6.07 8.94 9.69
C ARG A 162 7.27 9.61 9.04
N SER A 163 7.04 10.35 7.94
CA SER A 163 8.10 11.03 7.18
C SER A 163 8.69 12.24 7.89
N SER A 164 7.97 12.84 8.84
CA SER A 164 8.44 13.93 9.69
C SER A 164 9.20 13.48 10.94
N GLY A 165 9.64 12.22 11.00
CA GLY A 165 10.48 11.71 12.10
C GLY A 165 9.71 11.04 13.25
N ASN A 166 8.39 10.75 13.09
CA ASN A 166 7.59 10.15 14.15
C ASN A 166 7.00 8.76 13.78
N PRO A 167 7.85 7.78 13.35
CA PRO A 167 7.35 6.48 12.88
C PRO A 167 6.67 5.66 13.98
N LYS A 168 7.16 5.73 15.23
CA LYS A 168 6.54 5.05 16.37
C LYS A 168 5.14 5.58 16.67
N LYS A 169 4.94 6.91 16.60
CA LYS A 169 3.62 7.50 16.83
C LYS A 169 2.64 7.12 15.73
N ALA A 170 3.09 7.13 14.47
CA ALA A 170 2.29 6.68 13.34
C ALA A 170 1.86 5.21 13.50
N MET A 171 2.77 4.32 13.92
CA MET A 171 2.46 2.92 14.24
C MET A 171 1.45 2.79 15.38
N THR A 172 1.73 3.45 16.51
CA THR A 172 0.85 3.38 17.70
C THR A 172 -0.56 3.81 17.34
N LEU A 173 -0.71 4.85 16.52
CA LEU A 173 -2.01 5.31 16.08
C LEU A 173 -2.71 4.28 15.17
N THR A 174 -1.98 3.65 14.26
CA THR A 174 -2.54 2.58 13.41
C THR A 174 -2.99 1.38 14.27
N ILE A 175 -2.17 0.93 15.21
CA ILE A 175 -2.53 -0.16 16.13
C ILE A 175 -3.75 0.23 16.98
N PHE A 176 -3.77 1.45 17.50
CA PHE A 176 -4.91 1.97 18.24
C PHE A 176 -6.20 1.91 17.40
N THR A 177 -6.15 2.35 16.14
CA THR A 177 -7.29 2.31 15.22
C THR A 177 -7.79 0.88 15.03
N VAL A 178 -6.87 -0.06 14.80
CA VAL A 178 -7.18 -1.49 14.63
C VAL A 178 -7.82 -2.07 15.88
N VAL A 179 -7.21 -1.88 17.05
CA VAL A 179 -7.73 -2.42 18.32
C VAL A 179 -9.08 -1.80 18.68
N PHE A 180 -9.21 -0.49 18.52
CA PHE A 180 -10.44 0.24 18.82
C PHE A 180 -11.60 -0.21 17.92
N ASN A 181 -11.33 -0.37 16.63
CA ASN A 181 -12.32 -0.90 15.70
C ASN A 181 -12.71 -2.36 16.06
N THR A 182 -11.74 -3.24 16.33
CA THR A 182 -11.99 -4.63 16.75
C THR A 182 -12.86 -4.73 18.01
N ILE A 183 -12.78 -3.74 18.92
CA ILE A 183 -13.64 -3.66 20.11
C ILE A 183 -15.04 -3.15 19.74
N LEU A 184 -15.15 -2.18 18.83
CA LEU A 184 -16.42 -1.61 18.41
C LEU A 184 -17.26 -2.58 17.56
N ASP A 185 -16.61 -3.40 16.71
CA ASP A 185 -17.30 -4.34 15.82
C ASP A 185 -18.32 -5.23 16.54
N PRO A 186 -17.93 -6.02 17.57
CA PRO A 186 -18.89 -6.86 18.27
C PRO A 186 -19.97 -6.06 19.01
N ILE A 187 -19.64 -4.86 19.49
CA ILE A 187 -20.62 -4.00 20.16
C ILE A 187 -21.70 -3.56 19.18
N PHE A 188 -21.31 -3.10 17.99
CA PHE A 188 -22.25 -2.58 17.00
C PHE A 188 -22.99 -3.70 16.27
N ILE A 189 -22.33 -4.81 15.99
CA ILE A 189 -22.95 -5.94 15.28
C ILE A 189 -23.88 -6.72 16.19
N PHE A 190 -23.42 -7.13 17.40
CA PHE A 190 -24.15 -8.06 18.26
C PHE A 190 -24.95 -7.38 19.36
N VAL A 191 -24.41 -6.33 20.00
CA VAL A 191 -25.08 -5.68 21.13
C VAL A 191 -26.12 -4.66 20.67
N LEU A 192 -25.77 -3.85 19.66
CA LEU A 192 -26.66 -2.84 19.09
C LEU A 192 -27.49 -3.36 17.91
N ASP A 193 -27.27 -4.61 17.49
CA ASP A 193 -27.99 -5.30 16.40
C ASP A 193 -28.04 -4.49 15.08
N MET A 194 -26.92 -3.78 14.78
CA MET A 194 -26.83 -2.94 13.60
C MET A 194 -26.43 -3.73 12.34
N GLY A 195 -26.18 -5.03 12.45
CA GLY A 195 -25.78 -5.86 11.32
C GLY A 195 -24.52 -5.36 10.61
N ILE A 196 -24.50 -5.43 9.27
CA ILE A 196 -23.34 -5.03 8.46
C ILE A 196 -23.06 -3.52 8.54
N ALA A 197 -24.07 -2.70 8.78
CA ALA A 197 -23.90 -1.26 9.01
C ALA A 197 -23.09 -0.99 10.28
N GLY A 198 -23.23 -1.85 11.31
CA GLY A 198 -22.45 -1.77 12.53
C GLY A 198 -20.95 -1.86 12.30
N ALA A 199 -20.49 -2.83 11.49
CA ALA A 199 -19.08 -2.94 11.10
C ALA A 199 -18.58 -1.72 10.34
N ALA A 200 -19.38 -1.18 9.41
CA ALA A 200 -19.02 0.02 8.67
C ALA A 200 -18.88 1.25 9.59
N TRP A 201 -19.81 1.46 10.51
CA TRP A 201 -19.74 2.55 11.50
C TRP A 201 -18.58 2.38 12.47
N ALA A 202 -18.29 1.18 12.92
CA ALA A 202 -17.13 0.90 13.78
C ALA A 202 -15.83 1.34 13.10
N THR A 203 -15.68 1.00 11.83
CA THR A 203 -14.53 1.42 11.00
C THR A 203 -14.43 2.94 10.89
N VAL A 204 -15.52 3.61 10.52
CA VAL A 204 -15.54 5.08 10.35
C VAL A 204 -15.23 5.78 11.67
N ILE A 205 -15.84 5.37 12.78
CA ILE A 205 -15.61 5.98 14.10
C ILE A 205 -14.16 5.81 14.54
N ALA A 206 -13.57 4.62 14.35
CA ALA A 206 -12.17 4.39 14.69
C ALA A 206 -11.24 5.32 13.88
N GLN A 207 -11.53 5.55 12.61
CA GLN A 207 -10.78 6.46 11.76
C GLN A 207 -11.00 7.94 12.10
N VAL A 208 -12.22 8.33 12.52
CA VAL A 208 -12.49 9.69 13.04
C VAL A 208 -11.61 9.99 14.24
N VAL A 209 -11.59 9.07 15.22
CA VAL A 209 -10.77 9.25 16.44
C VAL A 209 -9.30 9.36 16.08
N ALA A 210 -8.80 8.48 15.22
CA ALA A 210 -7.41 8.51 14.76
C ALA A 210 -7.08 9.83 14.03
N THR A 211 -7.98 10.29 13.16
CA THR A 211 -7.79 11.56 12.43
C THR A 211 -7.73 12.75 13.38
N VAL A 212 -8.58 12.80 14.40
CA VAL A 212 -8.54 13.84 15.44
C VAL A 212 -7.20 13.85 16.16
N VAL A 213 -6.66 12.67 16.51
CA VAL A 213 -5.35 12.56 17.17
C VAL A 213 -4.23 13.06 16.28
N VAL A 214 -4.23 12.71 14.98
CA VAL A 214 -3.22 13.20 14.02
C VAL A 214 -3.34 14.71 13.82
N LEU A 215 -4.55 15.24 13.67
CA LEU A 215 -4.79 16.68 13.54
C LEU A 215 -4.29 17.44 14.79
N LYS A 216 -4.53 16.92 15.99
CA LYS A 216 -3.98 17.51 17.24
C LYS A 216 -2.46 17.49 17.23
N HIS A 217 -1.82 16.39 16.73
CA HIS A 217 -0.37 16.30 16.64
C HIS A 217 0.23 17.41 15.78
N PHE A 218 -0.37 17.72 14.61
CA PHE A 218 0.11 18.76 13.71
C PHE A 218 -0.43 20.18 14.07
N SER A 219 -1.37 20.31 15.00
CA SER A 219 -1.85 21.60 15.52
C SER A 219 -0.96 22.15 16.64
N ASP A 220 -0.04 21.32 17.15
CA ASP A 220 0.89 21.72 18.22
C ASP A 220 2.01 22.62 17.67
N LYS A 221 1.92 23.90 17.94
CA LYS A 221 2.86 24.94 17.47
C LYS A 221 4.27 24.81 18.05
N SER A 222 4.47 24.00 19.08
CA SER A 222 5.81 23.75 19.64
C SER A 222 6.67 22.90 18.70
N ARG A 223 6.06 22.19 17.76
CA ARG A 223 6.73 21.29 16.81
C ARG A 223 7.27 22.05 15.60
N ALA A 224 8.34 21.54 15.02
CA ALA A 224 8.93 22.08 13.80
C ALA A 224 7.96 22.00 12.61
N PHE A 225 7.12 20.97 12.57
CA PHE A 225 6.08 20.78 11.55
C PHE A 225 4.71 20.86 12.20
N HIS A 226 4.00 21.93 11.89
CA HIS A 226 2.68 22.20 12.42
C HIS A 226 1.84 23.00 11.40
N PHE A 227 0.52 23.00 11.58
CA PHE A 227 -0.37 23.79 10.75
C PHE A 227 -0.21 25.27 11.07
N GLU A 228 0.10 26.07 10.04
CA GLU A 228 0.16 27.51 10.09
C GLU A 228 -1.06 28.15 9.38
N LYS A 229 -1.40 29.36 9.75
CA LYS A 229 -2.48 30.10 9.06
C LYS A 229 -2.11 30.29 7.59
N GLY A 230 -3.03 29.91 6.68
CA GLY A 230 -2.84 30.03 5.23
C GLY A 230 -2.23 28.81 4.54
N LEU A 231 -1.73 27.79 5.26
CA LEU A 231 -1.22 26.56 4.64
C LEU A 231 -2.28 25.72 3.93
N PHE A 232 -3.55 25.90 4.29
CA PHE A 232 -4.68 25.20 3.65
C PHE A 232 -5.04 25.77 2.27
N ARG A 233 -4.43 26.89 1.85
CA ARG A 233 -4.52 27.35 0.47
C ARG A 233 -3.75 26.41 -0.42
N LEU A 234 -4.45 25.84 -1.41
CA LEU A 234 -3.83 24.90 -2.34
C LEU A 234 -2.72 25.60 -3.14
N ASP A 235 -1.49 25.17 -2.92
CA ASP A 235 -0.37 25.53 -3.78
C ASP A 235 -0.32 24.54 -4.94
N MET A 236 -0.71 25.01 -6.14
CA MET A 236 -0.88 24.16 -7.32
C MET A 236 0.41 23.46 -7.76
N ARG A 237 1.57 24.07 -7.51
CA ARG A 237 2.86 23.46 -7.82
C ARG A 237 3.12 22.28 -6.89
N VAL A 238 3.01 22.49 -5.59
CA VAL A 238 3.17 21.46 -4.57
C VAL A 238 2.15 20.34 -4.77
N ALA A 239 0.91 20.68 -5.11
CA ALA A 239 -0.14 19.71 -5.38
C ALA A 239 0.18 18.82 -6.59
N LYS A 240 0.59 19.40 -7.72
CA LYS A 240 0.95 18.66 -8.92
C LYS A 240 2.15 17.74 -8.69
N ASP A 241 3.19 18.23 -8.03
CA ASP A 241 4.39 17.45 -7.74
C ASP A 241 4.08 16.29 -6.79
N SER A 242 3.29 16.53 -5.74
CA SER A 242 2.85 15.50 -4.79
C SER A 242 2.01 14.42 -5.49
N LEU A 243 1.01 14.81 -6.28
CA LEU A 243 0.17 13.87 -7.02
C LEU A 243 0.98 13.09 -8.07
N ALA A 244 1.92 13.74 -8.77
CA ALA A 244 2.78 13.08 -9.73
C ALA A 244 3.62 11.98 -9.09
N ILE A 245 4.20 12.23 -7.91
CA ILE A 245 4.99 11.23 -7.16
C ILE A 245 4.10 10.08 -6.69
N GLY A 246 2.90 10.38 -6.17
CA GLY A 246 1.95 9.39 -5.71
C GLY A 246 1.27 8.57 -6.82
N MET A 247 1.41 9.00 -8.08
CA MET A 247 0.79 8.32 -9.23
C MET A 247 1.32 6.88 -9.41
N GLY A 248 2.59 6.61 -9.08
CA GLY A 248 3.16 5.25 -9.18
C GLY A 248 2.39 4.23 -8.31
N PRO A 249 2.33 4.42 -6.97
CA PRO A 249 1.54 3.54 -6.10
C PRO A 249 0.05 3.50 -6.43
N PHE A 250 -0.54 4.64 -6.81
CA PHE A 250 -1.93 4.69 -7.22
C PHE A 250 -2.20 3.78 -8.41
N LEU A 251 -1.44 3.93 -9.49
CA LEU A 251 -1.59 3.12 -10.70
C LEU A 251 -1.31 1.64 -10.44
N MET A 252 -0.36 1.34 -9.55
CA MET A 252 -0.08 -0.04 -9.14
C MET A 252 -1.30 -0.68 -8.46
N ASN A 253 -1.94 0.02 -7.52
CA ASN A 253 -3.13 -0.49 -6.83
C ASN A 253 -4.35 -0.58 -7.77
N ALA A 254 -4.57 0.42 -8.62
CA ALA A 254 -5.64 0.41 -9.60
C ALA A 254 -5.46 -0.73 -10.63
N ALA A 255 -4.23 -0.92 -11.12
CA ALA A 255 -3.90 -2.02 -12.01
C ALA A 255 -4.11 -3.39 -11.34
N ALA A 256 -3.75 -3.54 -10.06
CA ALA A 256 -3.96 -4.78 -9.31
C ALA A 256 -5.44 -5.18 -9.26
N CYS A 257 -6.36 -4.23 -9.09
CA CYS A 257 -7.80 -4.49 -9.13
C CYS A 257 -8.24 -5.06 -10.50
N LEU A 258 -7.82 -4.42 -11.59
CA LEU A 258 -8.14 -4.88 -12.96
C LEU A 258 -7.53 -6.25 -13.27
N VAL A 259 -6.27 -6.44 -12.90
CA VAL A 259 -5.55 -7.70 -13.13
C VAL A 259 -6.21 -8.85 -12.36
N THR A 260 -6.67 -8.62 -11.13
CA THR A 260 -7.37 -9.65 -10.33
C THR A 260 -8.66 -10.11 -11.01
N LEU A 261 -9.44 -9.18 -11.58
CA LEU A 261 -10.63 -9.53 -12.35
C LEU A 261 -10.28 -10.42 -13.56
N PHE A 262 -9.21 -10.06 -14.27
CA PHE A 262 -8.75 -10.81 -15.43
C PHE A 262 -8.21 -12.21 -15.07
N ILE A 263 -7.46 -12.31 -13.96
CA ILE A 263 -6.99 -13.59 -13.43
C ILE A 263 -8.17 -14.51 -13.09
N ASN A 264 -9.16 -14.00 -12.38
CA ASN A 264 -10.33 -14.78 -12.00
C ASN A 264 -11.11 -15.26 -13.23
N GLN A 265 -11.23 -14.44 -14.28
CA GLN A 265 -11.85 -14.83 -15.53
C GLN A 265 -11.06 -15.96 -16.21
N GLN A 266 -9.74 -15.82 -16.36
CA GLN A 266 -8.89 -16.84 -16.97
C GLN A 266 -8.91 -18.15 -16.19
N LEU A 267 -8.85 -18.11 -14.87
CA LEU A 267 -8.93 -19.31 -14.04
C LEU A 267 -10.29 -19.98 -14.11
N ARG A 268 -11.37 -19.21 -14.22
CA ARG A 268 -12.72 -19.75 -14.42
C ARG A 268 -12.80 -20.53 -15.73
N ASP A 269 -12.24 -19.98 -16.81
CA ASP A 269 -12.32 -20.56 -18.15
C ASP A 269 -11.49 -21.86 -18.27
N TYR A 270 -10.35 -21.95 -17.56
CA TYR A 270 -9.43 -23.10 -17.67
C TYR A 270 -9.49 -24.08 -16.50
N SER A 271 -9.93 -23.68 -15.31
CA SER A 271 -9.93 -24.52 -14.10
C SER A 271 -11.23 -24.49 -13.32
N GLY A 272 -12.24 -23.72 -13.77
CA GLY A 272 -13.50 -23.56 -13.07
C GLY A 272 -13.36 -22.89 -11.71
N ASP A 273 -14.36 -23.07 -10.85
CA ASP A 273 -14.41 -22.44 -9.52
C ASP A 273 -13.30 -22.94 -8.59
N LEU A 274 -12.83 -24.17 -8.80
CA LEU A 274 -11.73 -24.75 -8.02
C LEU A 274 -10.43 -23.97 -8.23
N GLY A 275 -10.15 -23.53 -9.47
CA GLY A 275 -8.98 -22.71 -9.78
C GLY A 275 -9.02 -21.33 -9.11
N ILE A 276 -10.20 -20.69 -9.07
CA ILE A 276 -10.39 -19.42 -8.38
C ILE A 276 -10.19 -19.58 -6.88
N GLY A 277 -10.73 -20.65 -6.29
CA GLY A 277 -10.55 -20.97 -4.87
C GLY A 277 -9.08 -21.20 -4.51
N ALA A 278 -8.36 -21.98 -5.32
CA ALA A 278 -6.94 -22.24 -5.15
C ALA A 278 -6.11 -20.95 -5.21
N TYR A 279 -6.37 -20.10 -6.21
CA TYR A 279 -5.72 -18.79 -6.31
C TYR A 279 -6.00 -17.91 -5.09
N GLY A 280 -7.23 -17.92 -4.59
CA GLY A 280 -7.61 -17.18 -3.38
C GLY A 280 -6.79 -17.61 -2.15
N ILE A 281 -6.57 -18.91 -1.95
CA ILE A 281 -5.73 -19.45 -0.88
C ILE A 281 -4.28 -19.02 -1.07
N CYS A 282 -3.71 -19.23 -2.27
CA CYS A 282 -2.34 -18.85 -2.58
C CYS A 282 -2.11 -17.34 -2.37
N ASN A 283 -3.02 -16.51 -2.84
CA ASN A 283 -2.92 -15.06 -2.72
C ASN A 283 -2.93 -14.60 -1.27
N ARG A 284 -3.75 -15.18 -0.40
CA ARG A 284 -3.77 -14.87 1.03
C ARG A 284 -2.46 -15.21 1.72
N LEU A 285 -1.88 -16.39 1.42
CA LEU A 285 -0.57 -16.78 1.96
C LEU A 285 0.53 -15.83 1.52
N ILE A 286 0.61 -15.54 0.24
CA ILE A 286 1.60 -14.65 -0.36
C ILE A 286 1.46 -13.22 0.18
N PHE A 287 0.24 -12.74 0.36
CA PHE A 287 -0.05 -11.38 0.83
C PHE A 287 0.54 -11.09 2.21
N MET A 288 0.60 -12.08 3.11
CA MET A 288 1.25 -11.91 4.42
C MET A 288 2.73 -11.50 4.28
N PHE A 289 3.47 -12.13 3.37
CA PHE A 289 4.87 -11.79 3.12
C PHE A 289 5.03 -10.44 2.39
N ILE A 290 4.12 -10.15 1.47
CA ILE A 290 4.08 -8.86 0.77
C ILE A 290 3.85 -7.71 1.75
N MET A 291 3.01 -7.86 2.77
CA MET A 291 2.78 -6.83 3.79
C MET A 291 4.06 -6.49 4.57
N ILE A 292 4.91 -7.48 4.86
CA ILE A 292 6.22 -7.23 5.47
C ILE A 292 7.11 -6.39 4.53
N CYS A 293 7.15 -6.74 3.24
CA CYS A 293 7.89 -5.96 2.25
C CYS A 293 7.35 -4.53 2.10
N MET A 294 6.03 -4.36 2.16
CA MET A 294 5.41 -3.01 2.16
C MET A 294 5.80 -2.20 3.40
N GLY A 295 5.85 -2.83 4.56
CA GLY A 295 6.36 -2.19 5.78
C GLY A 295 7.84 -1.78 5.65
N LEU A 296 8.69 -2.64 5.08
CA LEU A 296 10.09 -2.32 4.77
C LEU A 296 10.19 -1.10 3.84
N ASN A 297 9.38 -1.05 2.78
CA ASN A 297 9.33 0.07 1.85
C ASN A 297 8.91 1.37 2.52
N GLN A 298 7.89 1.32 3.39
CA GLN A 298 7.43 2.48 4.14
C GLN A 298 8.48 2.99 5.14
N GLY A 299 9.32 2.08 5.68
CA GLY A 299 10.44 2.46 6.54
C GLY A 299 11.63 3.03 5.75
N MET A 300 11.93 2.49 4.57
CA MET A 300 12.98 2.97 3.68
C MET A 300 12.69 4.38 3.15
N GLN A 301 11.45 4.68 2.80
CA GLN A 301 11.03 5.90 2.12
C GLN A 301 11.55 7.20 2.79
N PRO A 302 11.32 7.46 4.09
CA PRO A 302 11.80 8.68 4.73
C PRO A 302 13.33 8.76 4.80
N ILE A 303 14.01 7.64 4.97
CA ILE A 303 15.49 7.60 5.04
C ILE A 303 16.09 7.89 3.66
N ALA A 304 15.60 7.22 2.61
CA ALA A 304 16.07 7.41 1.25
C ALA A 304 15.78 8.84 0.75
N GLY A 305 14.54 9.32 0.95
CA GLY A 305 14.13 10.67 0.53
C GLY A 305 14.94 11.77 1.23
N TYR A 306 15.11 11.69 2.55
CA TYR A 306 15.89 12.65 3.30
C TYR A 306 17.37 12.71 2.82
N ASN A 307 18.04 11.56 2.77
CA ASN A 307 19.45 11.51 2.36
C ASN A 307 19.64 11.92 0.88
N TYR A 308 18.66 11.64 0.02
CA TYR A 308 18.64 12.12 -1.35
C TYR A 308 18.52 13.65 -1.42
N GLY A 309 17.60 14.25 -0.65
CA GLY A 309 17.46 15.69 -0.52
C GLY A 309 18.69 16.37 0.06
N ALA A 310 19.37 15.69 1.01
CA ALA A 310 20.64 16.14 1.62
C ALA A 310 21.88 15.86 0.75
N LYS A 311 21.72 15.31 -0.47
CA LYS A 311 22.79 14.95 -1.41
C LYS A 311 23.81 13.96 -0.83
N GLN A 312 23.38 13.07 0.06
CA GLN A 312 24.20 12.02 0.68
C GLN A 312 24.02 10.69 -0.09
N TYR A 313 24.54 10.62 -1.29
CA TYR A 313 24.31 9.51 -2.23
C TYR A 313 24.86 8.17 -1.74
N SER A 314 25.93 8.20 -0.96
CA SER A 314 26.48 7.01 -0.31
C SER A 314 25.47 6.35 0.64
N ARG A 315 24.80 7.15 1.47
CA ARG A 315 23.78 6.69 2.40
C ARG A 315 22.50 6.24 1.68
N VAL A 316 22.14 6.90 0.57
CA VAL A 316 21.02 6.50 -0.30
C VAL A 316 21.24 5.10 -0.87
N LYS A 317 22.47 4.77 -1.32
CA LYS A 317 22.82 3.43 -1.79
C LYS A 317 22.80 2.40 -0.66
N GLU A 318 23.33 2.76 0.51
CA GLU A 318 23.38 1.88 1.67
C GLU A 318 21.97 1.48 2.15
N VAL A 319 21.03 2.43 2.27
CA VAL A 319 19.66 2.11 2.69
C VAL A 319 18.94 1.24 1.66
N PHE A 320 19.17 1.46 0.38
CA PHE A 320 18.60 0.61 -0.66
C PHE A 320 19.07 -0.84 -0.53
N TRP A 321 20.38 -1.07 -0.50
CA TRP A 321 20.93 -2.43 -0.44
C TRP A 321 20.55 -3.15 0.85
N MET A 322 20.54 -2.45 1.97
CA MET A 322 20.12 -3.03 3.23
C MET A 322 18.63 -3.43 3.20
N THR A 323 17.77 -2.56 2.70
CA THR A 323 16.33 -2.86 2.56
C THR A 323 16.08 -3.98 1.56
N ALA A 324 16.77 -3.96 0.41
CA ALA A 324 16.67 -5.01 -0.61
C ALA A 324 17.09 -6.38 -0.07
N LYS A 325 18.15 -6.42 0.74
CA LYS A 325 18.60 -7.64 1.42
C LYS A 325 17.49 -8.20 2.34
N PHE A 326 16.90 -7.37 3.19
CA PHE A 326 15.82 -7.82 4.08
C PHE A 326 14.56 -8.21 3.30
N GLY A 327 14.17 -7.44 2.28
CA GLY A 327 13.05 -7.78 1.41
C GLY A 327 13.26 -9.12 0.70
N THR A 328 14.46 -9.36 0.18
CA THR A 328 14.82 -10.65 -0.45
C THR A 328 14.79 -11.80 0.55
N ILE A 329 15.24 -11.60 1.79
CA ILE A 329 15.14 -12.64 2.84
C ILE A 329 13.67 -13.01 3.09
N VAL A 330 12.80 -12.03 3.23
CA VAL A 330 11.36 -12.26 3.45
C VAL A 330 10.75 -13.04 2.28
N THR A 331 11.04 -12.64 1.04
CA THR A 331 10.50 -13.34 -0.14
C THR A 331 11.15 -14.70 -0.38
N MET A 332 12.39 -14.91 0.04
CA MET A 332 13.03 -16.24 0.08
C MET A 332 12.36 -17.19 1.07
N ILE A 333 11.92 -16.68 2.23
CA ILE A 333 11.13 -17.48 3.19
C ILE A 333 9.80 -17.87 2.56
N CYS A 334 9.12 -16.94 1.87
CA CYS A 334 7.88 -17.23 1.14
C CYS A 334 8.12 -18.31 0.06
N PHE A 335 9.20 -18.18 -0.71
CA PHE A 335 9.62 -19.19 -1.68
C PHE A 335 9.84 -20.56 -1.02
N ALA A 336 10.56 -20.61 0.10
CA ALA A 336 10.81 -21.86 0.83
C ALA A 336 9.50 -22.51 1.31
N VAL A 337 8.56 -21.72 1.84
CA VAL A 337 7.23 -22.20 2.24
C VAL A 337 6.48 -22.77 1.04
N GLY A 338 6.44 -22.04 -0.08
CA GLY A 338 5.75 -22.47 -1.29
C GLY A 338 6.36 -23.71 -1.96
N MET A 339 7.66 -23.90 -1.86
CA MET A 339 8.35 -25.05 -2.48
C MET A 339 8.36 -26.29 -1.60
N PHE A 340 8.66 -26.14 -0.31
CA PHE A 340 8.91 -27.30 0.56
C PHE A 340 7.69 -27.75 1.38
N VAL A 341 6.80 -26.81 1.76
CA VAL A 341 5.63 -27.11 2.61
C VAL A 341 4.31 -26.55 2.08
N PRO A 342 4.07 -26.50 0.75
CA PRO A 342 2.90 -25.83 0.18
C PRO A 342 1.58 -26.45 0.66
N ARG A 343 1.55 -27.78 0.80
CA ARG A 343 0.35 -28.51 1.22
C ARG A 343 0.00 -28.26 2.69
N ILE A 344 1.00 -28.11 3.56
CA ILE A 344 0.80 -27.74 4.96
C ILE A 344 0.29 -26.30 5.05
N ALA A 345 0.90 -25.39 4.30
CA ALA A 345 0.50 -23.99 4.27
C ALA A 345 -0.94 -23.79 3.74
N ALA A 346 -1.30 -24.47 2.64
CA ALA A 346 -2.66 -24.44 2.10
C ALA A 346 -3.67 -25.15 3.01
N GLY A 347 -3.26 -26.19 3.73
CA GLY A 347 -4.07 -26.94 4.67
C GLY A 347 -4.58 -26.14 5.87
N ILE A 348 -4.00 -24.97 6.14
CA ILE A 348 -4.53 -24.02 7.13
C ILE A 348 -5.91 -23.47 6.70
N PHE A 349 -6.17 -23.41 5.39
CA PHE A 349 -7.38 -22.79 4.83
C PHE A 349 -8.44 -23.78 4.37
N THR A 350 -8.05 -25.01 4.01
CA THR A 350 -8.97 -26.02 3.48
C THR A 350 -8.55 -27.44 3.83
N HIS A 351 -9.56 -28.31 3.98
CA HIS A 351 -9.37 -29.74 4.12
C HIS A 351 -9.88 -30.52 2.89
N ASP A 352 -10.43 -29.82 1.88
CA ASP A 352 -10.81 -30.45 0.62
C ASP A 352 -9.57 -30.83 -0.16
N GLU A 353 -9.42 -32.13 -0.46
CA GLU A 353 -8.20 -32.70 -1.08
C GLU A 353 -7.94 -32.12 -2.49
N ALA A 354 -8.99 -31.93 -3.30
CA ALA A 354 -8.83 -31.40 -4.65
C ALA A 354 -8.37 -29.94 -4.65
N LEU A 355 -8.98 -29.14 -3.76
CA LEU A 355 -8.62 -27.73 -3.58
C LEU A 355 -7.23 -27.58 -2.96
N LEU A 356 -6.88 -28.49 -2.04
CA LEU A 356 -5.58 -28.53 -1.38
C LEU A 356 -4.46 -28.85 -2.38
N ASP A 357 -4.65 -29.85 -3.24
CA ASP A 357 -3.68 -30.23 -4.27
C ASP A 357 -3.46 -29.13 -5.29
N MET A 358 -4.54 -28.54 -5.81
CA MET A 358 -4.45 -27.42 -6.74
C MET A 358 -3.81 -26.18 -6.12
N SER A 359 -4.11 -25.88 -4.86
CA SER A 359 -3.49 -24.76 -4.13
C SER A 359 -2.00 -25.01 -3.90
N ALA A 360 -1.60 -26.23 -3.56
CA ALA A 360 -0.21 -26.59 -3.36
C ALA A 360 0.61 -26.49 -4.66
N GLU A 361 0.06 -26.95 -5.77
CA GLU A 361 0.68 -26.82 -7.10
C GLU A 361 0.78 -25.36 -7.52
N GLY A 362 -0.32 -24.62 -7.41
CA GLY A 362 -0.35 -23.18 -7.70
C GLY A 362 0.63 -22.38 -6.86
N LEU A 363 0.74 -22.69 -5.56
CA LEU A 363 1.69 -22.02 -4.66
C LEU A 363 3.15 -22.29 -5.07
N ARG A 364 3.49 -23.52 -5.46
CA ARG A 364 4.83 -23.83 -5.97
C ARG A 364 5.18 -23.00 -7.19
N ILE A 365 4.27 -22.89 -8.16
CA ILE A 365 4.52 -22.15 -9.39
C ILE A 365 4.61 -20.64 -9.10
N LEU A 366 3.65 -20.07 -8.34
CA LEU A 366 3.61 -18.65 -8.01
C LEU A 366 4.86 -18.19 -7.28
N THR A 367 5.41 -19.02 -6.38
CA THR A 367 6.57 -18.62 -5.57
C THR A 367 7.91 -18.76 -6.30
N LEU A 368 7.96 -19.37 -7.50
CA LEU A 368 9.21 -19.48 -8.29
C LEU A 368 9.90 -18.14 -8.54
N GLY A 369 9.13 -17.06 -8.74
CA GLY A 369 9.66 -15.72 -8.94
C GLY A 369 10.10 -15.01 -7.65
N PHE A 370 9.72 -15.52 -6.47
CA PHE A 370 9.88 -14.82 -5.19
C PHE A 370 11.32 -14.53 -4.77
N PRO A 371 12.33 -15.32 -5.12
CA PRO A 371 13.73 -14.97 -4.85
C PRO A 371 14.14 -13.60 -5.37
N ILE A 372 13.48 -13.09 -6.40
CA ILE A 372 13.77 -11.79 -7.01
C ILE A 372 12.69 -10.74 -6.79
N VAL A 373 11.48 -11.14 -6.37
CA VAL A 373 10.35 -10.21 -6.14
C VAL A 373 10.68 -9.21 -5.04
N GLY A 374 11.35 -9.61 -3.96
CA GLY A 374 11.77 -8.71 -2.89
C GLY A 374 12.63 -7.56 -3.42
N PHE A 375 13.63 -7.88 -4.22
CA PHE A 375 14.49 -6.88 -4.88
C PHE A 375 13.68 -5.97 -5.81
N GLN A 376 12.79 -6.53 -6.62
CA GLN A 376 11.95 -5.78 -7.55
C GLN A 376 11.02 -4.79 -6.83
N MET A 377 10.33 -5.25 -5.77
CA MET A 377 9.43 -4.41 -4.98
C MET A 377 10.16 -3.25 -4.30
N ILE A 378 11.29 -3.53 -3.67
CA ILE A 378 12.12 -2.51 -3.01
C ILE A 378 12.66 -1.53 -4.06
N GLY A 379 13.12 -2.01 -5.21
CA GLY A 379 13.63 -1.17 -6.30
C GLY A 379 12.58 -0.22 -6.86
N THR A 380 11.36 -0.68 -7.08
CA THR A 380 10.25 0.14 -7.55
C THR A 380 9.93 1.27 -6.57
N ASN A 381 9.78 0.94 -5.29
CA ASN A 381 9.50 1.92 -4.24
C ASN A 381 10.68 2.87 -3.97
N PHE A 382 11.91 2.41 -4.22
CA PHE A 382 13.08 3.26 -4.09
C PHE A 382 13.06 4.44 -5.07
N PHE A 383 12.73 4.21 -6.34
CA PHE A 383 12.57 5.31 -7.30
C PHE A 383 11.47 6.30 -6.88
N GLN A 384 10.37 5.81 -6.32
CA GLN A 384 9.32 6.65 -5.74
C GLN A 384 9.86 7.48 -4.57
N SER A 385 10.62 6.86 -3.67
CA SER A 385 11.18 7.52 -2.47
C SER A 385 12.15 8.66 -2.81
N LEU A 386 12.75 8.63 -4.00
CA LEU A 386 13.61 9.69 -4.53
C LEU A 386 12.85 10.76 -5.34
N GLY A 387 11.52 10.64 -5.48
CA GLY A 387 10.71 11.54 -6.29
C GLY A 387 10.89 11.35 -7.81
N MET A 388 11.46 10.23 -8.27
CA MET A 388 11.67 9.95 -9.69
C MET A 388 10.41 9.41 -10.38
N VAL A 389 9.43 10.30 -10.60
CA VAL A 389 8.06 10.01 -11.05
C VAL A 389 8.00 9.06 -12.25
N LYS A 390 8.67 9.42 -13.36
CA LYS A 390 8.61 8.63 -14.60
C LYS A 390 9.08 7.19 -14.42
N LYS A 391 10.19 6.99 -13.69
CA LYS A 391 10.76 5.67 -13.44
C LYS A 391 9.88 4.87 -12.48
N SER A 392 9.34 5.51 -11.45
CA SER A 392 8.41 4.88 -10.52
C SER A 392 7.15 4.40 -11.23
N ILE A 393 6.53 5.20 -12.07
CA ILE A 393 5.33 4.82 -12.85
C ILE A 393 5.65 3.65 -13.79
N ILE A 394 6.74 3.73 -14.55
CA ILE A 394 7.14 2.66 -15.49
C ILE A 394 7.31 1.34 -14.73
N LEU A 395 8.02 1.34 -13.61
CA LEU A 395 8.26 0.13 -12.83
C LEU A 395 6.99 -0.39 -12.15
N SER A 396 6.13 0.50 -11.63
CA SER A 396 4.87 0.11 -10.99
C SER A 396 3.92 -0.57 -11.97
N LEU A 397 3.85 -0.08 -13.22
CA LEU A 397 2.97 -0.63 -14.24
C LEU A 397 3.59 -1.82 -14.99
N SER A 398 4.93 -1.89 -15.09
CA SER A 398 5.61 -2.90 -15.89
C SER A 398 5.24 -4.32 -15.46
N ARG A 399 5.25 -4.60 -14.18
CA ARG A 399 4.95 -5.93 -13.65
C ARG A 399 3.53 -6.37 -13.99
N GLN A 400 2.55 -5.52 -13.79
CA GLN A 400 1.13 -5.90 -13.88
C GLN A 400 0.55 -5.73 -15.28
N ILE A 401 0.77 -4.57 -15.90
CA ILE A 401 0.15 -4.23 -17.18
C ILE A 401 1.05 -4.62 -18.35
N LEU A 402 2.35 -4.30 -18.29
CA LEU A 402 3.24 -4.53 -19.42
C LEU A 402 3.62 -5.99 -19.59
N PHE A 403 3.82 -6.73 -18.49
CA PHE A 403 4.26 -8.13 -18.54
C PHE A 403 3.15 -9.11 -18.16
N LEU A 404 2.51 -8.95 -16.99
CA LEU A 404 1.56 -9.96 -16.49
C LEU A 404 0.30 -10.06 -17.36
N LEU A 405 -0.34 -8.95 -17.73
CA LEU A 405 -1.56 -8.97 -18.54
C LEU A 405 -1.38 -9.67 -19.89
N PRO A 406 -0.37 -9.34 -20.72
CA PRO A 406 -0.13 -10.06 -21.97
C PRO A 406 0.18 -11.54 -21.76
N LEU A 407 0.95 -11.89 -20.73
CA LEU A 407 1.26 -13.29 -20.42
C LEU A 407 0.03 -14.08 -19.96
N LEU A 408 -0.86 -13.47 -19.17
CA LEU A 408 -2.12 -14.06 -18.76
C LEU A 408 -3.08 -14.34 -19.95
N TYR A 409 -2.92 -13.63 -21.05
CA TYR A 409 -3.67 -13.89 -22.26
C TYR A 409 -2.97 -14.94 -23.14
N LEU A 410 -1.66 -14.84 -23.35
CA LEU A 410 -0.92 -15.65 -24.29
C LEU A 410 -0.59 -17.06 -23.78
N LEU A 411 -0.09 -17.18 -22.54
CA LEU A 411 0.37 -18.48 -22.03
C LEU A 411 -0.75 -19.51 -21.84
N PRO A 412 -1.95 -19.16 -21.40
CA PRO A 412 -3.05 -20.11 -21.29
C PRO A 412 -3.47 -20.71 -22.62
N LEU A 413 -3.28 -20.00 -23.75
CA LEU A 413 -3.57 -20.54 -25.08
C LEU A 413 -2.75 -21.77 -25.42
N TRP A 414 -1.53 -21.91 -24.83
CA TRP A 414 -0.63 -23.04 -25.10
C TRP A 414 -0.55 -24.03 -23.95
N HIS A 415 -0.73 -23.57 -22.73
CA HIS A 415 -0.52 -24.38 -21.51
C HIS A 415 -1.76 -24.48 -20.61
N GLY A 416 -2.92 -23.99 -21.05
CA GLY A 416 -4.16 -24.04 -20.26
C GLY A 416 -4.01 -23.37 -18.88
N ALA A 417 -4.55 -24.01 -17.85
CA ALA A 417 -4.47 -23.53 -16.47
C ALA A 417 -3.06 -23.26 -15.98
N ASN A 418 -2.09 -24.12 -16.33
CA ASN A 418 -0.69 -23.93 -15.95
C ASN A 418 -0.10 -22.66 -16.56
N GLY A 419 -0.57 -22.25 -17.75
CA GLY A 419 -0.19 -20.98 -18.37
C GLY A 419 -0.59 -19.77 -17.52
N VAL A 420 -1.74 -19.81 -16.85
CA VAL A 420 -2.16 -18.74 -15.92
C VAL A 420 -1.17 -18.65 -14.76
N TRP A 421 -0.85 -19.78 -14.11
CA TRP A 421 0.08 -19.81 -12.97
C TRP A 421 1.50 -19.39 -13.36
N MET A 422 2.01 -19.84 -14.51
CA MET A 422 3.35 -19.52 -15.00
C MET A 422 3.51 -18.06 -15.42
N SER A 423 2.41 -17.35 -15.72
CA SER A 423 2.46 -15.93 -16.08
C SER A 423 3.07 -15.06 -14.98
N PHE A 424 2.87 -15.43 -13.72
CA PHE A 424 3.39 -14.66 -12.58
C PHE A 424 4.91 -14.69 -12.46
N PRO A 425 5.57 -15.86 -12.33
CA PRO A 425 7.02 -15.88 -12.20
C PRO A 425 7.75 -15.32 -13.42
N ILE A 426 7.22 -15.49 -14.64
CA ILE A 426 7.80 -14.91 -15.84
C ILE A 426 7.70 -13.37 -15.79
N SER A 427 6.54 -12.83 -15.43
CA SER A 427 6.34 -11.39 -15.23
C SER A 427 7.28 -10.83 -14.15
N ASP A 428 7.47 -11.56 -13.06
CA ASP A 428 8.36 -11.18 -11.97
C ASP A 428 9.83 -11.08 -12.44
N VAL A 429 10.30 -12.05 -13.22
CA VAL A 429 11.65 -12.05 -13.80
C VAL A 429 11.83 -10.84 -14.73
N LEU A 430 10.90 -10.60 -15.66
CA LEU A 430 10.98 -9.49 -16.60
C LEU A 430 10.98 -8.13 -15.89
N SER A 431 10.12 -7.98 -14.88
CA SER A 431 10.04 -6.76 -14.07
C SER A 431 11.31 -6.54 -13.23
N ALA A 432 11.86 -7.61 -12.65
CA ALA A 432 13.11 -7.54 -11.89
C ALA A 432 14.31 -7.16 -12.78
N LEU A 433 14.39 -7.69 -14.00
CA LEU A 433 15.41 -7.31 -14.97
C LEU A 433 15.31 -5.82 -15.34
N LEU A 434 14.10 -5.32 -15.62
CA LEU A 434 13.89 -3.90 -15.89
C LEU A 434 14.29 -3.03 -14.69
N THR A 435 13.92 -3.44 -13.49
CA THR A 435 14.30 -2.75 -12.25
C THR A 435 15.82 -2.72 -12.08
N ALA A 436 16.51 -3.84 -12.30
CA ALA A 436 17.96 -3.94 -12.20
C ALA A 436 18.68 -3.03 -13.21
N ILE A 437 18.19 -2.96 -14.45
CA ILE A 437 18.75 -2.09 -15.48
C ILE A 437 18.63 -0.60 -15.06
N LEU A 438 17.47 -0.17 -14.59
CA LEU A 438 17.25 1.21 -14.18
C LEU A 438 18.05 1.56 -12.93
N LEU A 439 18.14 0.65 -11.94
CA LEU A 439 18.98 0.85 -10.75
C LEU A 439 20.47 0.93 -11.10
N ARG A 440 20.98 0.06 -11.99
CA ARG A 440 22.36 0.11 -12.44
C ARG A 440 22.69 1.46 -13.10
N ARG A 441 21.77 2.00 -13.91
CA ARG A 441 21.92 3.33 -14.52
C ARG A 441 21.92 4.44 -13.45
N LEU A 442 21.07 4.35 -12.44
CA LEU A 442 21.01 5.33 -11.36
C LEU A 442 22.26 5.29 -10.49
N PHE A 443 22.70 4.10 -10.07
CA PHE A 443 23.88 3.95 -9.23
C PHE A 443 25.18 4.33 -9.93
N ARG A 444 25.28 4.14 -11.25
CA ARG A 444 26.39 4.69 -12.04
C ARG A 444 26.44 6.21 -11.92
N LYS A 445 25.28 6.91 -11.98
CA LYS A 445 25.23 8.36 -11.79
C LYS A 445 25.65 8.75 -10.38
N PHE A 446 25.16 8.06 -9.35
CA PHE A 446 25.56 8.31 -7.97
C PHE A 446 27.05 8.08 -7.70
N ASN A 447 27.69 7.15 -8.42
CA ASN A 447 29.12 6.89 -8.29
C ASN A 447 29.99 7.96 -8.96
N MET A 448 29.43 8.75 -9.88
CA MET A 448 30.10 9.89 -10.52
C MET A 448 29.96 11.20 -9.74
N LEU A 449 29.08 11.21 -8.71
CA LEU A 449 28.81 12.36 -7.86
C LEU A 449 29.44 12.12 -6.49
N HIS A 450 30.09 13.17 -5.95
CA HIS A 450 30.48 13.17 -4.53
C HIS A 450 29.32 13.59 -3.65
N ASP A 451 29.33 13.15 -2.39
CA ASP A 451 28.33 13.60 -1.43
C ASP A 451 28.40 15.13 -1.27
N GLY A 452 27.26 15.81 -1.42
CA GLY A 452 27.13 17.26 -1.40
C GLY A 452 27.02 17.94 -2.78
N GLU A 453 27.34 17.25 -3.87
CA GLU A 453 27.28 17.82 -5.24
C GLU A 453 25.87 17.93 -5.81
N GLU A 454 25.60 18.99 -6.58
CA GLU A 454 24.38 19.12 -7.37
C GLU A 454 24.49 18.37 -8.68
N SER A 455 23.47 17.63 -9.05
CA SER A 455 23.37 17.02 -10.35
C SER A 455 22.15 17.51 -11.13
N SER A 456 22.40 18.29 -12.16
CA SER A 456 21.38 18.66 -13.16
C SER A 456 20.81 17.45 -13.92
N SER A 457 21.50 16.29 -13.87
CA SER A 457 21.19 15.10 -14.67
C SER A 457 20.30 14.07 -13.98
N LEU A 458 19.96 14.24 -12.69
CA LEU A 458 19.18 13.25 -11.93
C LEU A 458 17.66 13.34 -12.15
N GLY A 459 17.18 14.44 -12.72
CA GLY A 459 15.80 14.57 -13.20
C GLY A 459 14.73 14.52 -12.09
N SER A 460 15.07 14.98 -10.88
CA SER A 460 14.07 15.24 -9.85
C SER A 460 13.50 16.64 -10.08
N ASN A 461 12.21 16.74 -10.30
CA ASN A 461 11.47 18.01 -10.42
C ASN A 461 11.00 18.55 -9.06
N ILE A 462 11.59 18.07 -7.93
CA ILE A 462 11.22 18.49 -6.57
C ILE A 462 12.14 19.61 -6.09
#